data_2eccce68ce8dab02a37b9020a087ea43
#
_entry.id   2eccce68ce8dab02a37b9020a087ea43
#
_cell.length_a   1.000
_cell.length_b   1.000
_cell.length_c   1.000
_cell.angle_alpha   90.00
_cell.angle_beta   90.00
_cell.angle_gamma   90.00
#
_symmetry.space_group_name_H-M   'P 1'
#
loop_
_entity.id
_entity.type
_entity.pdbx_description
1 polymer ?
#
loop_
_entity_poly.entity_id
_entity_poly.type
_entity_poly.pdbx_seq_one_letter_code
_entity_poly.pdbx_strand_id
1 'polypeptide(L)'
;MILRLFITLLLGLNLHCADITTISQSYKKDGPYIAGENLTNLKPGIHFLENFDEQQTELVIAVHGWQTKGFEWVYPLISLNKETNMVSFFRWKTNGCPNKATKELFSIIQNEINNYSKISLIGHSYGGIVLAKLLEKDYSKNIEFHIVASGISGDPRLNSFCGYRPPKQTGQNVVAHQWMTQKHLDGAFKDLEKDTQLQKIEGVSAVRLPEIYKDNTLTHNWSISWLVDYLNINKDASKNS
;
A
#
# COMPACT_ATOMS: atom_id res chain seq x y z
N MET A 1 0.13 43.70 -44.76
CA MET A 1 -0.35 42.35 -44.33
C MET A 1 0.74 41.78 -43.43
N ILE A 2 0.61 41.95 -42.10
CA ILE A 2 1.64 41.59 -41.10
C ILE A 2 1.23 40.25 -40.52
N LEU A 3 2.00 39.22 -40.87
CA LEU A 3 1.83 37.86 -40.36
C LEU A 3 2.40 37.79 -38.92
N ARG A 4 1.54 37.76 -37.90
CA ARG A 4 1.94 37.53 -36.51
C ARG A 4 2.19 36.05 -36.30
N LEU A 5 3.47 35.70 -36.15
CA LEU A 5 3.90 34.37 -35.75
C LEU A 5 3.61 34.20 -34.25
N PHE A 6 2.59 33.42 -33.88
CA PHE A 6 2.35 32.98 -32.49
C PHE A 6 3.35 31.83 -32.20
N ILE A 7 4.42 32.16 -31.51
CA ILE A 7 5.29 31.15 -30.89
C ILE A 7 4.59 30.70 -29.59
N THR A 8 3.90 29.56 -29.64
CA THR A 8 3.37 28.90 -28.45
C THR A 8 4.55 28.24 -27.71
N LEU A 9 5.04 28.93 -26.69
CA LEU A 9 6.03 28.38 -25.76
C LEU A 9 5.35 27.32 -24.92
N LEU A 10 5.41 26.05 -25.33
CA LEU A 10 5.07 24.89 -24.54
C LEU A 10 6.10 24.77 -23.40
N LEU A 11 5.82 25.47 -22.29
CA LEU A 11 6.45 25.16 -21.01
C LEU A 11 6.02 23.75 -20.62
N GLY A 12 6.87 22.79 -20.96
CA GLY A 12 6.78 21.41 -20.46
C GLY A 12 6.83 21.46 -18.94
N LEU A 13 5.66 21.48 -18.29
CA LEU A 13 5.54 21.12 -16.91
C LEU A 13 5.98 19.65 -16.81
N ASN A 14 7.24 19.43 -16.45
CA ASN A 14 7.69 18.13 -15.95
C ASN A 14 6.88 17.85 -14.66
N LEU A 15 5.67 17.33 -14.83
CA LEU A 15 4.99 16.63 -13.79
C LEU A 15 5.92 15.45 -13.45
N HIS A 16 6.63 15.54 -12.31
CA HIS A 16 7.34 14.42 -11.74
C HIS A 16 6.28 13.36 -11.40
N CYS A 17 5.97 12.54 -12.39
CA CYS A 17 5.26 11.28 -12.18
C CYS A 17 6.34 10.31 -11.70
N ALA A 18 6.23 9.77 -10.50
CA ALA A 18 7.09 8.67 -10.12
C ALA A 18 6.69 7.48 -11.02
N ASP A 19 7.62 7.06 -11.82
CA ASP A 19 7.52 5.95 -12.75
C ASP A 19 8.34 4.79 -12.17
N ILE A 20 7.81 3.58 -12.23
CA ILE A 20 8.46 2.38 -11.68
C ILE A 20 9.83 2.13 -12.30
N THR A 21 10.01 2.49 -13.56
CA THR A 21 11.29 2.38 -14.27
C THR A 21 12.33 3.32 -13.63
N THR A 22 11.95 4.57 -13.36
CA THR A 22 12.79 5.56 -12.68
C THR A 22 13.14 5.10 -11.26
N ILE A 23 12.16 4.59 -10.50
CA ILE A 23 12.37 4.03 -9.17
C ILE A 23 13.37 2.86 -9.24
N SER A 24 13.19 1.94 -10.19
CA SER A 24 14.04 0.77 -10.36
C SER A 24 15.49 1.14 -10.77
N GLN A 25 15.65 2.12 -11.65
CA GLN A 25 16.96 2.62 -12.06
C GLN A 25 17.69 3.30 -10.89
N SER A 26 17.00 4.17 -10.15
CA SER A 26 17.54 4.82 -8.94
C SER A 26 17.89 3.78 -7.88
N TYR A 27 17.06 2.75 -7.67
CA TYR A 27 17.37 1.68 -6.75
C TYR A 27 18.66 0.93 -7.08
N LYS A 28 18.85 0.60 -8.37
CA LYS A 28 20.08 -0.08 -8.84
C LYS A 28 21.33 0.78 -8.74
N LYS A 29 21.19 2.08 -8.98
CA LYS A 29 22.31 3.02 -9.01
C LYS A 29 22.65 3.57 -7.62
N ASP A 30 21.63 4.01 -6.88
CA ASP A 30 21.80 4.89 -5.72
C ASP A 30 21.28 4.23 -4.42
N GLY A 31 20.65 3.04 -4.52
CA GLY A 31 20.10 2.29 -3.39
C GLY A 31 18.68 2.71 -2.98
N PRO A 32 18.10 2.00 -1.98
CA PRO A 32 16.68 2.13 -1.64
C PRO A 32 16.31 3.49 -1.07
N TYR A 33 17.20 4.17 -0.35
CA TYR A 33 16.88 5.47 0.28
C TYR A 33 16.64 6.56 -0.75
N ILE A 34 17.54 6.71 -1.73
CA ILE A 34 17.39 7.70 -2.80
C ILE A 34 16.20 7.34 -3.71
N ALA A 35 16.05 6.07 -4.05
CA ALA A 35 14.89 5.63 -4.81
C ALA A 35 13.56 5.91 -4.09
N GLY A 36 13.53 5.79 -2.75
CA GLY A 36 12.37 6.07 -1.92
C GLY A 36 11.93 7.54 -1.92
N GLU A 37 12.86 8.48 -2.15
CA GLU A 37 12.55 9.91 -2.26
C GLU A 37 11.58 10.20 -3.42
N ASN A 38 11.65 9.43 -4.51
CA ASN A 38 10.69 9.55 -5.62
C ASN A 38 9.24 9.33 -5.14
N LEU A 39 9.02 8.46 -4.15
CA LEU A 39 7.69 8.20 -3.58
C LEU A 39 7.27 9.26 -2.57
N THR A 40 8.20 9.76 -1.74
CA THR A 40 7.88 10.74 -0.69
C THR A 40 7.67 12.14 -1.24
N ASN A 41 8.25 12.47 -2.40
CA ASN A 41 8.08 13.75 -3.09
C ASN A 41 6.75 13.85 -3.86
N LEU A 42 5.99 12.76 -3.97
CA LEU A 42 4.67 12.78 -4.59
C LEU A 42 3.68 13.63 -3.80
N LYS A 43 2.78 14.32 -4.49
CA LYS A 43 1.65 15.01 -3.87
C LYS A 43 0.67 13.98 -3.28
N PRO A 44 -0.14 14.36 -2.26
CA PRO A 44 -1.22 13.47 -1.82
C PRO A 44 -2.16 13.09 -2.95
N GLY A 45 -2.55 11.81 -2.99
CA GLY A 45 -3.41 11.21 -4.02
C GLY A 45 -2.89 9.85 -4.44
N ILE A 46 -3.57 9.22 -5.40
CA ILE A 46 -3.09 7.99 -6.03
C ILE A 46 -2.14 8.32 -7.18
N HIS A 47 -1.08 7.54 -7.29
CA HIS A 47 -0.10 7.63 -8.38
C HIS A 47 0.06 6.26 -9.01
N PHE A 48 -0.42 6.13 -10.23
CA PHE A 48 -0.12 4.97 -11.06
C PHE A 48 1.34 5.08 -11.50
N LEU A 49 2.12 4.03 -11.24
CA LEU A 49 3.57 4.06 -11.45
C LEU A 49 3.99 3.61 -12.85
N GLU A 50 3.02 3.40 -13.72
CA GLU A 50 3.18 3.00 -15.12
C GLU A 50 2.11 3.65 -15.97
N ASN A 51 2.35 3.68 -17.29
CA ASN A 51 1.29 3.96 -18.24
C ASN A 51 0.38 2.72 -18.34
N PHE A 52 -0.91 2.95 -18.52
CA PHE A 52 -1.89 1.88 -18.70
C PHE A 52 -1.53 1.03 -19.93
N ASP A 53 -1.57 -0.30 -19.75
CA ASP A 53 -1.49 -1.29 -20.79
C ASP A 53 -2.72 -2.21 -20.67
N GLU A 54 -3.32 -2.60 -21.79
CA GLU A 54 -4.50 -3.49 -21.83
C GLU A 54 -4.26 -4.87 -21.19
N GLN A 55 -3.01 -5.29 -21.05
CA GLN A 55 -2.63 -6.52 -20.36
C GLN A 55 -2.72 -6.39 -18.83
N GLN A 56 -2.73 -5.17 -18.30
CA GLN A 56 -2.82 -4.90 -16.87
C GLN A 56 -4.27 -5.03 -16.39
N THR A 57 -4.64 -6.23 -16.01
CA THR A 57 -6.00 -6.57 -15.56
C THR A 57 -6.17 -6.51 -14.04
N GLU A 58 -5.08 -6.39 -13.28
CA GLU A 58 -5.07 -6.30 -11.82
C GLU A 58 -4.51 -4.94 -11.39
N LEU A 59 -5.19 -4.28 -10.44
CA LEU A 59 -4.70 -3.06 -9.79
C LEU A 59 -4.16 -3.39 -8.40
N VAL A 60 -2.91 -3.00 -8.14
CA VAL A 60 -2.30 -3.10 -6.81
C VAL A 60 -2.10 -1.70 -6.24
N ILE A 61 -2.69 -1.41 -5.08
CA ILE A 61 -2.59 -0.12 -4.40
C ILE A 61 -1.76 -0.27 -3.12
N ALA A 62 -0.58 0.32 -3.11
CA ALA A 62 0.27 0.40 -1.93
C ALA A 62 -0.10 1.60 -1.06
N VAL A 63 -0.37 1.38 0.24
CA VAL A 63 -0.80 2.40 1.20
C VAL A 63 0.23 2.50 2.33
N HIS A 64 1.00 3.59 2.33
CA HIS A 64 2.14 3.74 3.24
C HIS A 64 1.75 4.08 4.68
N GLY A 65 2.68 3.81 5.61
CA GLY A 65 2.56 4.10 7.03
C GLY A 65 2.90 5.54 7.43
N TRP A 66 2.90 5.78 8.75
CA TRP A 66 3.24 7.07 9.34
C TRP A 66 4.70 7.43 9.05
N GLN A 67 4.94 8.68 8.65
CA GLN A 67 6.29 9.20 8.36
C GLN A 67 7.12 8.31 7.42
N THR A 68 6.51 7.66 6.44
CA THR A 68 7.23 6.87 5.43
C THR A 68 8.42 7.64 4.88
N LYS A 69 9.52 6.95 4.68
CA LYS A 69 10.69 7.45 3.93
C LYS A 69 10.72 6.92 2.51
N GLY A 70 9.76 6.08 2.15
CA GLY A 70 9.60 5.50 0.83
C GLY A 70 10.49 4.27 0.56
N PHE A 71 11.66 4.18 1.19
CA PHE A 71 12.63 3.11 0.93
C PHE A 71 12.05 1.71 1.18
N GLU A 72 11.16 1.58 2.16
CA GLU A 72 10.48 0.33 2.51
C GLU A 72 9.55 -0.17 1.41
N TRP A 73 9.12 0.72 0.51
CA TRP A 73 8.23 0.42 -0.61
C TRP A 73 8.95 0.19 -1.94
N VAL A 74 10.23 0.56 -2.07
CA VAL A 74 10.97 0.47 -3.34
C VAL A 74 11.01 -0.96 -3.86
N TYR A 75 11.55 -1.90 -3.07
CA TYR A 75 11.60 -3.32 -3.46
C TYR A 75 10.19 -3.92 -3.66
N PRO A 76 9.23 -3.73 -2.73
CA PRO A 76 7.88 -4.22 -2.91
C PRO A 76 7.20 -3.77 -4.20
N LEU A 77 7.26 -2.49 -4.55
CA LEU A 77 6.65 -1.96 -5.77
C LEU A 77 7.29 -2.55 -7.03
N ILE A 78 8.63 -2.62 -7.08
CA ILE A 78 9.35 -3.25 -8.20
C ILE A 78 8.98 -4.74 -8.30
N SER A 79 8.87 -5.44 -7.18
CA SER A 79 8.54 -6.87 -7.14
C SER A 79 7.09 -7.18 -7.55
N LEU A 80 6.17 -6.25 -7.27
CA LEU A 80 4.75 -6.34 -7.66
C LEU A 80 4.51 -5.93 -9.12
N ASN A 81 5.48 -5.25 -9.75
CA ASN A 81 5.39 -4.84 -11.15
C ASN A 81 5.52 -6.06 -12.06
N LYS A 82 4.38 -6.63 -12.45
CA LYS A 82 4.25 -7.76 -13.36
C LYS A 82 3.41 -7.30 -14.57
N GLU A 83 3.54 -8.01 -15.67
CA GLU A 83 2.83 -7.73 -16.92
C GLU A 83 1.32 -7.51 -16.73
N THR A 84 0.69 -8.27 -15.83
CA THR A 84 -0.74 -8.18 -15.53
C THR A 84 -1.13 -7.15 -14.48
N ASN A 85 -0.15 -6.53 -13.79
CA ASN A 85 -0.40 -5.67 -12.66
C ASN A 85 -0.17 -4.20 -13.00
N MET A 86 -1.19 -3.36 -12.85
CA MET A 86 -1.02 -1.92 -12.66
C MET A 86 -0.62 -1.66 -11.21
N VAL A 87 0.59 -1.19 -10.98
CA VAL A 87 1.08 -0.87 -9.63
C VAL A 87 0.87 0.60 -9.34
N SER A 88 0.33 0.91 -8.18
CA SER A 88 0.09 2.29 -7.75
C SER A 88 0.50 2.53 -6.30
N PHE A 89 0.80 3.79 -5.99
CA PHE A 89 1.17 4.24 -4.66
C PHE A 89 0.20 5.33 -4.19
N PHE A 90 -0.49 5.08 -3.10
CA PHE A 90 -1.39 6.05 -2.48
C PHE A 90 -0.63 6.89 -1.47
N ARG A 91 -0.28 8.12 -1.88
CA ARG A 91 0.40 9.10 -1.04
C ARG A 91 -0.63 9.91 -0.25
N TRP A 92 -0.51 9.92 1.08
CA TRP A 92 -1.45 10.63 1.94
C TRP A 92 -0.75 11.35 3.10
N LYS A 93 -1.42 12.33 3.70
CA LYS A 93 -0.90 13.08 4.85
C LYS A 93 -1.12 12.28 6.11
N THR A 94 -0.04 11.80 6.72
CA THR A 94 -0.08 10.93 7.91
C THR A 94 -0.17 11.70 9.22
N ASN A 95 -0.10 13.04 9.19
CA ASN A 95 -0.26 13.88 10.37
C ASN A 95 -1.75 14.04 10.68
N GLY A 96 -2.20 13.38 11.74
CA GLY A 96 -3.60 13.42 12.17
C GLY A 96 -4.38 12.12 11.87
N CYS A 97 -5.70 12.25 11.76
CA CYS A 97 -6.58 11.11 11.65
C CYS A 97 -6.63 10.50 10.24
N PRO A 98 -6.79 9.18 10.12
CA PRO A 98 -6.82 8.49 8.82
C PRO A 98 -8.13 8.73 8.04
N ASN A 99 -9.12 9.37 8.64
CA ASN A 99 -10.49 9.48 8.10
C ASN A 99 -10.55 10.09 6.68
N LYS A 100 -9.75 11.13 6.41
CA LYS A 100 -9.70 11.77 5.08
C LYS A 100 -9.10 10.81 4.05
N ALA A 101 -7.96 10.19 4.38
CA ALA A 101 -7.30 9.21 3.51
C ALA A 101 -8.22 8.00 3.24
N THR A 102 -8.93 7.51 4.25
CA THR A 102 -9.90 6.41 4.07
C THR A 102 -11.02 6.78 3.10
N LYS A 103 -11.60 8.00 3.20
CA LYS A 103 -12.66 8.45 2.28
C LYS A 103 -12.15 8.59 0.85
N GLU A 104 -10.96 9.17 0.70
CA GLU A 104 -10.32 9.36 -0.61
C GLU A 104 -10.00 8.01 -1.26
N LEU A 105 -9.38 7.08 -0.51
CA LEU A 105 -9.07 5.74 -1.00
C LEU A 105 -10.33 4.96 -1.36
N PHE A 106 -11.40 5.06 -0.56
CA PHE A 106 -12.68 4.45 -0.90
C PHE A 106 -13.24 4.96 -2.23
N SER A 107 -13.21 6.28 -2.45
CA SER A 107 -13.64 6.89 -3.72
C SER A 107 -12.81 6.39 -4.90
N ILE A 108 -11.49 6.26 -4.74
CA ILE A 108 -10.59 5.71 -5.76
C ILE A 108 -10.98 4.27 -6.09
N ILE A 109 -11.18 3.41 -5.08
CA ILE A 109 -11.60 2.02 -5.30
C ILE A 109 -12.91 1.97 -6.08
N GLN A 110 -13.91 2.78 -5.70
CA GLN A 110 -15.21 2.81 -6.39
C GLN A 110 -15.09 3.25 -7.86
N ASN A 111 -14.20 4.17 -8.18
CA ASN A 111 -13.96 4.61 -9.55
C ASN A 111 -13.23 3.55 -10.38
N GLU A 112 -12.29 2.81 -9.77
CA GLU A 112 -11.46 1.85 -10.46
C GLU A 112 -12.04 0.42 -10.51
N ILE A 113 -13.04 0.10 -9.67
CA ILE A 113 -13.53 -1.27 -9.48
C ILE A 113 -14.04 -1.93 -10.78
N ASN A 114 -14.48 -1.15 -11.75
CA ASN A 114 -14.94 -1.66 -13.02
C ASN A 114 -13.84 -1.75 -14.09
N ASN A 115 -12.71 -1.08 -13.89
CA ASN A 115 -11.62 -1.01 -14.84
C ASN A 115 -10.68 -2.22 -14.72
N TYR A 116 -10.69 -2.92 -13.58
CA TYR A 116 -9.83 -4.05 -13.31
C TYR A 116 -10.64 -5.29 -12.92
N SER A 117 -10.11 -6.47 -13.26
CA SER A 117 -10.68 -7.76 -12.86
C SER A 117 -10.44 -8.05 -11.38
N LYS A 118 -9.34 -7.53 -10.83
CA LYS A 118 -8.94 -7.66 -9.43
C LYS A 118 -8.35 -6.37 -8.92
N ILE A 119 -8.69 -5.99 -7.68
CA ILE A 119 -8.03 -4.91 -6.94
C ILE A 119 -7.48 -5.47 -5.64
N SER A 120 -6.18 -5.31 -5.43
CA SER A 120 -5.48 -5.70 -4.20
C SER A 120 -4.89 -4.46 -3.52
N LEU A 121 -5.13 -4.31 -2.22
CA LEU A 121 -4.58 -3.21 -1.43
C LEU A 121 -3.60 -3.76 -0.40
N ILE A 122 -2.42 -3.16 -0.32
CA ILE A 122 -1.40 -3.51 0.67
C ILE A 122 -1.19 -2.29 1.56
N GLY A 123 -1.64 -2.36 2.81
CA GLY A 123 -1.50 -1.28 3.79
C GLY A 123 -0.52 -1.62 4.88
N HIS A 124 0.54 -0.85 5.00
CA HIS A 124 1.59 -1.03 5.99
C HIS A 124 1.43 -0.09 7.17
N SER A 125 1.59 -0.61 8.39
CA SER A 125 1.60 0.20 9.61
C SER A 125 0.34 1.08 9.71
N TYR A 126 0.45 2.40 9.76
CA TYR A 126 -0.68 3.32 9.77
C TYR A 126 -1.53 3.26 8.48
N GLY A 127 -0.93 2.86 7.34
CA GLY A 127 -1.68 2.54 6.12
C GLY A 127 -2.62 1.34 6.28
N GLY A 128 -2.26 0.36 7.10
CA GLY A 128 -3.14 -0.73 7.48
C GLY A 128 -4.35 -0.28 8.30
N ILE A 129 -4.25 0.77 9.12
CA ILE A 129 -5.40 1.40 9.79
C ILE A 129 -6.36 2.05 8.76
N VAL A 130 -5.81 2.69 7.72
CA VAL A 130 -6.64 3.22 6.61
C VAL A 130 -7.43 2.09 5.96
N LEU A 131 -6.79 0.95 5.68
CA LEU A 131 -7.45 -0.24 5.11
C LEU A 131 -8.45 -0.88 6.08
N ALA A 132 -8.10 -1.02 7.36
CA ALA A 132 -8.99 -1.60 8.36
C ALA A 132 -10.36 -0.88 8.43
N LYS A 133 -10.39 0.45 8.24
CA LYS A 133 -11.62 1.23 8.18
C LYS A 133 -12.48 0.96 6.93
N LEU A 134 -11.95 0.26 5.94
CA LEU A 134 -12.62 -0.10 4.70
C LEU A 134 -13.16 -1.53 4.70
N LEU A 135 -12.74 -2.38 5.64
CA LEU A 135 -13.09 -3.80 5.66
C LEU A 135 -14.60 -4.06 5.80
N GLU A 136 -15.32 -3.22 6.55
CA GLU A 136 -16.77 -3.36 6.76
C GLU A 136 -17.62 -2.75 5.63
N LYS A 137 -17.00 -2.30 4.53
CA LYS A 137 -17.70 -1.79 3.35
C LYS A 137 -18.05 -2.90 2.38
N ASP A 138 -19.18 -2.76 1.71
CA ASP A 138 -19.59 -3.65 0.62
C ASP A 138 -19.04 -3.13 -0.71
N TYR A 139 -18.62 -4.07 -1.56
CA TYR A 139 -18.10 -3.76 -2.89
C TYR A 139 -18.86 -4.54 -3.96
N SER A 140 -18.90 -4.01 -5.18
CA SER A 140 -19.57 -4.67 -6.32
C SER A 140 -18.81 -5.87 -6.87
N LYS A 141 -17.49 -5.94 -6.61
CA LYS A 141 -16.58 -7.04 -6.99
C LYS A 141 -15.64 -7.36 -5.83
N ASN A 142 -14.98 -8.50 -5.90
CA ASN A 142 -13.99 -8.91 -4.90
C ASN A 142 -12.82 -7.93 -4.83
N ILE A 143 -12.58 -7.41 -3.63
CA ILE A 143 -11.43 -6.59 -3.27
C ILE A 143 -10.61 -7.35 -2.25
N GLU A 144 -9.30 -7.43 -2.48
CA GLU A 144 -8.37 -8.09 -1.58
C GLU A 144 -7.58 -7.08 -0.75
N PHE A 145 -7.59 -7.26 0.57
CA PHE A 145 -6.89 -6.40 1.52
C PHE A 145 -5.77 -7.17 2.21
N HIS A 146 -4.56 -6.62 2.18
CA HIS A 146 -3.42 -7.09 2.95
C HIS A 146 -3.04 -6.01 3.97
N ILE A 147 -3.28 -6.27 5.24
CA ILE A 147 -2.96 -5.39 6.36
C ILE A 147 -1.66 -5.89 7.00
N VAL A 148 -0.58 -5.13 6.89
CA VAL A 148 0.78 -5.57 7.23
C VAL A 148 1.33 -4.75 8.39
N ALA A 149 1.82 -5.43 9.43
CA ALA A 149 2.46 -4.84 10.59
C ALA A 149 1.69 -3.61 11.13
N SER A 150 0.38 -3.78 11.33
CA SER A 150 -0.53 -2.67 11.66
C SER A 150 -1.23 -2.88 13.00
N GLY A 151 -1.23 -1.83 13.83
CA GLY A 151 -1.88 -1.82 15.14
C GLY A 151 -3.40 -1.65 15.05
N ILE A 152 -4.09 -2.55 14.35
CA ILE A 152 -5.52 -2.44 14.01
C ILE A 152 -6.47 -2.55 15.19
N SER A 153 -6.04 -2.98 16.38
CA SER A 153 -6.85 -2.86 17.59
C SER A 153 -6.95 -1.40 18.07
N GLY A 154 -6.14 -0.51 17.47
CA GLY A 154 -6.09 0.89 17.84
C GLY A 154 -5.26 1.15 19.10
N ASP A 155 -5.20 2.40 19.47
CA ASP A 155 -4.61 2.92 20.70
C ASP A 155 -5.51 4.02 21.28
N PRO A 156 -5.29 4.44 22.55
CA PRO A 156 -6.13 5.46 23.19
C PRO A 156 -6.23 6.78 22.39
N ARG A 157 -5.15 7.22 21.73
CA ARG A 157 -5.16 8.47 20.95
C ARG A 157 -5.98 8.30 19.67
N LEU A 158 -5.72 7.23 18.93
CA LEU A 158 -6.43 6.92 17.69
C LEU A 158 -7.93 6.72 17.97
N ASN A 159 -8.26 5.99 19.03
CA ASN A 159 -9.63 5.67 19.37
C ASN A 159 -10.42 6.89 19.86
N SER A 160 -9.85 7.70 20.78
CA SER A 160 -10.53 8.84 21.36
C SER A 160 -10.50 10.07 20.46
N PHE A 161 -9.34 10.41 19.90
CA PHE A 161 -9.17 11.64 19.12
C PHE A 161 -9.69 11.51 17.68
N CYS A 162 -9.46 10.35 17.03
CA CYS A 162 -9.87 10.12 15.64
C CYS A 162 -11.19 9.37 15.52
N GLY A 163 -11.78 8.94 16.63
CA GLY A 163 -12.98 8.12 16.60
C GLY A 163 -12.77 6.78 15.91
N TYR A 164 -11.53 6.26 15.92
CA TYR A 164 -11.24 4.96 15.33
C TYR A 164 -11.92 3.86 16.16
N ARG A 165 -12.51 2.92 15.45
CA ARG A 165 -13.01 1.67 16.02
C ARG A 165 -12.48 0.52 15.20
N PRO A 166 -11.88 -0.49 15.82
CA PRO A 166 -11.48 -1.71 15.12
C PRO A 166 -12.68 -2.32 14.40
N PRO A 167 -12.52 -2.78 13.16
CA PRO A 167 -13.59 -3.49 12.46
C PRO A 167 -13.92 -4.81 13.18
N LYS A 168 -15.16 -5.28 13.06
CA LYS A 168 -15.61 -6.53 13.67
C LYS A 168 -15.71 -7.66 12.67
N GLN A 169 -16.01 -7.34 11.42
CA GLN A 169 -16.21 -8.28 10.33
C GLN A 169 -15.84 -7.67 8.99
N THR A 170 -15.78 -8.49 7.94
CA THR A 170 -15.67 -8.00 6.57
C THR A 170 -17.05 -7.75 5.96
N GLY A 171 -17.14 -6.78 5.04
CA GLY A 171 -18.31 -6.55 4.19
C GLY A 171 -18.39 -7.57 3.06
N GLN A 172 -19.38 -7.39 2.17
CA GLN A 172 -19.56 -8.25 0.99
C GLN A 172 -18.43 -8.04 -0.01
N ASN A 173 -17.98 -9.13 -0.64
CA ASN A 173 -16.91 -9.13 -1.64
C ASN A 173 -15.57 -8.61 -1.11
N VAL A 174 -15.31 -8.79 0.18
CA VAL A 174 -14.03 -8.46 0.83
C VAL A 174 -13.30 -9.76 1.17
N VAL A 175 -12.09 -9.90 0.64
CA VAL A 175 -11.10 -10.89 1.05
C VAL A 175 -10.03 -10.16 1.83
N ALA A 176 -9.74 -10.56 3.06
CA ALA A 176 -8.82 -9.79 3.90
C ALA A 176 -7.83 -10.69 4.65
N HIS A 177 -6.58 -10.23 4.67
CA HIS A 177 -5.47 -10.90 5.34
C HIS A 177 -4.77 -9.90 6.25
N GLN A 178 -4.50 -10.34 7.47
CA GLN A 178 -3.68 -9.60 8.42
C GLN A 178 -2.34 -10.32 8.60
N TRP A 179 -1.25 -9.61 8.35
CA TRP A 179 0.13 -10.09 8.42
C TRP A 179 0.83 -9.40 9.59
N MET A 180 0.98 -10.12 10.69
CA MET A 180 1.46 -9.59 11.96
C MET A 180 2.94 -9.90 12.14
N THR A 181 3.77 -8.89 12.38
CA THR A 181 5.16 -9.09 12.80
C THR A 181 5.25 -9.65 14.22
N GLN A 182 6.38 -10.24 14.58
CA GLN A 182 6.67 -10.59 15.96
C GLN A 182 6.80 -9.33 16.80
N LYS A 183 5.93 -9.18 17.82
CA LYS A 183 5.88 -7.95 18.64
C LYS A 183 7.25 -7.56 19.18
N HIS A 184 8.00 -8.51 19.75
CA HIS A 184 9.29 -8.26 20.39
C HIS A 184 10.42 -7.88 19.43
N LEU A 185 10.29 -8.19 18.14
CA LEU A 185 11.25 -7.85 17.08
C LEU A 185 10.86 -6.59 16.31
N ASP A 186 9.63 -6.13 16.46
CA ASP A 186 9.09 -4.99 15.71
C ASP A 186 9.27 -3.69 16.49
N GLY A 187 10.09 -2.79 15.94
CA GLY A 187 10.40 -1.51 16.57
C GLY A 187 9.19 -0.61 16.84
N ALA A 188 8.07 -0.81 16.13
CA ALA A 188 6.84 -0.06 16.38
C ALA A 188 6.00 -0.63 17.52
N PHE A 189 6.17 -1.91 17.88
CA PHE A 189 5.29 -2.59 18.84
C PHE A 189 6.00 -3.14 20.07
N LYS A 190 7.33 -3.34 20.03
CA LYS A 190 8.08 -4.04 21.08
C LYS A 190 7.91 -3.44 22.47
N ASP A 191 7.83 -2.11 22.56
CA ASP A 191 7.74 -1.36 23.83
C ASP A 191 6.30 -1.10 24.26
N LEU A 192 5.30 -1.54 23.49
CA LEU A 192 3.90 -1.45 23.88
C LEU A 192 3.54 -2.53 24.90
N GLU A 193 2.73 -2.19 25.89
CA GLU A 193 2.22 -3.15 26.88
C GLU A 193 1.47 -4.31 26.18
N LYS A 194 0.59 -3.97 25.23
CA LYS A 194 -0.20 -4.93 24.48
C LYS A 194 0.23 -4.97 23.03
N ASP A 195 0.07 -6.13 22.40
CA ASP A 195 0.25 -6.25 20.95
C ASP A 195 -0.99 -5.68 20.23
N THR A 196 -0.87 -4.44 19.77
CA THR A 196 -1.97 -3.75 19.08
C THR A 196 -2.29 -4.32 17.69
N GLN A 197 -1.47 -5.24 17.19
CA GLN A 197 -1.78 -5.98 15.98
C GLN A 197 -2.89 -7.02 16.22
N LEU A 198 -3.06 -7.50 17.47
CA LEU A 198 -4.03 -8.54 17.79
C LEU A 198 -5.44 -7.97 17.81
N GLN A 199 -6.20 -8.28 16.77
CA GLN A 199 -7.63 -7.98 16.63
C GLN A 199 -8.31 -9.12 15.89
N LYS A 200 -9.29 -9.77 16.55
CA LYS A 200 -10.13 -10.77 15.88
C LYS A 200 -11.17 -10.02 15.04
N ILE A 201 -11.19 -10.30 13.74
CA ILE A 201 -12.15 -9.74 12.78
C ILE A 201 -12.74 -10.94 12.02
N GLU A 202 -14.05 -11.06 12.00
CA GLU A 202 -14.73 -12.12 11.26
C GLU A 202 -14.49 -11.96 9.76
N GLY A 203 -14.12 -13.04 9.06
CA GLY A 203 -13.79 -13.03 7.65
C GLY A 203 -12.35 -12.61 7.32
N VAL A 204 -11.49 -12.33 8.33
CA VAL A 204 -10.08 -12.00 8.13
C VAL A 204 -9.19 -13.19 8.48
N SER A 205 -8.33 -13.58 7.54
CA SER A 205 -7.24 -14.53 7.79
C SER A 205 -6.07 -13.81 8.47
N ALA A 206 -5.69 -14.23 9.67
CA ALA A 206 -4.61 -13.61 10.45
C ALA A 206 -3.40 -14.54 10.54
N VAL A 207 -2.24 -14.05 10.14
CA VAL A 207 -0.98 -14.80 10.08
C VAL A 207 0.10 -14.04 10.84
N ARG A 208 0.81 -14.75 11.72
CA ARG A 208 2.02 -14.26 12.37
C ARG A 208 3.21 -14.56 11.46
N LEU A 209 3.94 -13.51 11.08
CA LEU A 209 5.11 -13.60 10.23
C LEU A 209 6.28 -14.31 10.94
N PRO A 210 7.19 -14.95 10.22
CA PRO A 210 8.38 -15.57 10.81
C PRO A 210 9.29 -14.53 11.47
N GLU A 211 10.21 -14.98 12.29
CA GLU A 211 11.20 -14.11 12.94
C GLU A 211 12.34 -13.71 11.99
N ILE A 212 12.64 -14.57 11.02
CA ILE A 212 13.75 -14.44 10.08
C ILE A 212 13.24 -14.37 8.65
N TYR A 213 13.83 -13.49 7.88
CA TYR A 213 13.61 -13.33 6.45
C TYR A 213 14.94 -12.99 5.76
N LYS A 214 15.36 -13.82 4.78
CA LYS A 214 16.64 -13.67 4.06
C LYS A 214 17.80 -13.48 5.03
N ASP A 215 17.91 -14.40 5.99
CA ASP A 215 18.96 -14.47 7.03
C ASP A 215 19.04 -13.26 7.97
N ASN A 216 18.03 -12.39 7.95
CA ASN A 216 17.94 -11.24 8.84
C ASN A 216 16.66 -11.28 9.67
N THR A 217 16.69 -10.61 10.83
CA THR A 217 15.50 -10.41 11.64
C THR A 217 14.42 -9.69 10.85
N LEU A 218 13.21 -10.28 10.77
CA LEU A 218 12.08 -9.69 10.10
C LEU A 218 11.48 -8.58 10.97
N THR A 219 11.80 -7.35 10.63
CA THR A 219 11.37 -6.15 11.35
C THR A 219 10.17 -5.48 10.68
N HIS A 220 9.68 -4.38 11.28
CA HIS A 220 8.51 -3.62 10.86
C HIS A 220 8.47 -3.36 9.34
N ASN A 221 9.50 -2.70 8.81
CA ASN A 221 9.53 -2.31 7.39
C ASN A 221 9.79 -3.49 6.43
N TRP A 222 10.50 -4.52 6.88
CA TRP A 222 10.80 -5.70 6.07
C TRP A 222 9.59 -6.62 5.88
N SER A 223 8.56 -6.46 6.71
CA SER A 223 7.31 -7.22 6.60
C SER A 223 6.63 -7.09 5.24
N ILE A 224 6.72 -5.91 4.61
CA ILE A 224 6.16 -5.69 3.27
C ILE A 224 6.94 -6.49 2.22
N SER A 225 8.28 -6.48 2.31
CA SER A 225 9.13 -7.24 1.39
C SER A 225 8.89 -8.75 1.49
N TRP A 226 8.74 -9.24 2.71
CA TRP A 226 8.36 -10.63 2.94
C TRP A 226 7.01 -10.97 2.30
N LEU A 227 6.01 -10.12 2.51
CA LEU A 227 4.67 -10.33 1.97
C LEU A 227 4.69 -10.42 0.44
N VAL A 228 5.37 -9.50 -0.23
CA VAL A 228 5.35 -9.50 -1.71
C VAL A 228 6.07 -10.71 -2.29
N ASP A 229 7.12 -11.21 -1.64
CA ASP A 229 7.77 -12.46 -2.04
C ASP A 229 6.81 -13.65 -1.84
N TYR A 230 6.11 -13.71 -0.70
CA TYR A 230 5.11 -14.73 -0.43
C TYR A 230 3.97 -14.73 -1.48
N LEU A 231 3.45 -13.56 -1.83
CA LEU A 231 2.39 -13.42 -2.83
C LEU A 231 2.86 -13.85 -4.22
N ASN A 232 4.09 -13.52 -4.61
CA ASN A 232 4.67 -13.93 -5.90
C ASN A 232 4.83 -15.45 -5.99
N ILE A 233 5.37 -16.10 -4.96
CA ILE A 233 5.55 -17.56 -4.92
C ILE A 233 4.20 -18.28 -5.06
N ASN A 234 3.16 -17.83 -4.34
CA ASN A 234 1.86 -18.47 -4.39
C ASN A 234 1.12 -18.26 -5.72
N LYS A 235 1.30 -17.12 -6.38
CA LYS A 235 0.77 -16.90 -7.75
C LYS A 235 1.43 -17.83 -8.75
N ASP A 236 2.73 -18.05 -8.66
CA ASP A 236 3.45 -18.93 -9.57
C ASP A 236 3.07 -20.42 -9.37
N ALA A 237 2.85 -20.83 -8.12
CA ALA A 237 2.38 -22.17 -7.79
C ALA A 237 0.97 -22.45 -8.34
N SER A 238 0.06 -21.48 -8.30
CA SER A 238 -1.31 -21.61 -8.81
C SER A 238 -1.42 -21.65 -10.35
N LYS A 239 -0.41 -21.16 -11.07
CA LYS A 239 -0.35 -21.25 -12.56
C LYS A 239 0.14 -22.60 -13.06
N ASN A 240 0.80 -23.38 -12.21
CA ASN A 240 1.41 -24.66 -12.55
C ASN A 240 0.57 -25.87 -12.07
N SER A 241 -0.58 -25.63 -11.46
CA SER A 241 -1.56 -26.62 -11.03
C SER A 241 -2.80 -26.65 -11.92
#